data_6b3826f53d8edd75be6ba5688cffbc3b
#
_entry.id   6b3826f53d8edd75be6ba5688cffbc3b
#
_cell.length_a   1.000
_cell.length_b   1.000
_cell.length_c   1.000
_cell.angle_alpha   90.00
_cell.angle_beta   90.00
_cell.angle_gamma   90.00
#
_symmetry.space_group_name_H-M   'P 1'
#
loop_
_entity.id
_entity.type
_entity.pdbx_description
1 polymer ?
#
loop_
_entity_poly.entity_id
_entity_poly.type
_entity_poly.pdbx_seq_one_letter_code
_entity_poly.pdbx_strand_id
1 'polypeptide(L)'
;MKSTLVNMVAVLFTITLVASAGVGYVNMITVGPIAEAKAAATQSALRAVLPSFDRTETTELTLDELPVAVHTARSGEAVVGYAVETASKNGFSGMIRMVVGFDATGRVLNVNVLEQNETPGLGTKMADEGNPLFASFEGRNPGEMKLAVKKDGGDVDALTAATISSRAYVDAMARAYAAYKQIAEG
;
A
#
# COMPACT_ATOMS: atom_id res chain seq x y z
N MET A 1 -9.49 31.46 43.74
CA MET A 1 -9.10 30.16 44.32
C MET A 1 -7.59 30.02 44.18
N LYS A 2 -6.83 29.81 45.27
CA LYS A 2 -5.38 29.54 45.17
C LYS A 2 -5.23 28.14 44.65
N SER A 3 -4.72 27.98 43.42
CA SER A 3 -4.37 26.67 42.87
C SER A 3 -3.15 26.13 43.62
N THR A 4 -3.35 25.15 44.47
CA THR A 4 -2.24 24.42 45.10
C THR A 4 -1.70 23.41 44.09
N LEU A 5 -0.40 23.10 44.13
CA LEU A 5 0.25 22.13 43.25
C LEU A 5 -0.51 20.80 43.20
N VAL A 6 -1.01 20.34 44.36
CA VAL A 6 -1.81 19.11 44.47
C VAL A 6 -3.09 19.18 43.62
N ASN A 7 -3.81 20.32 43.66
CA ASN A 7 -5.03 20.47 42.87
C ASN A 7 -4.72 20.48 41.35
N MET A 8 -3.63 21.12 40.97
CA MET A 8 -3.20 21.11 39.54
C MET A 8 -2.86 19.70 39.05
N VAL A 9 -2.12 18.95 39.86
CA VAL A 9 -1.78 17.54 39.53
C VAL A 9 -3.05 16.68 39.49
N ALA A 10 -3.93 16.81 40.47
CA ALA A 10 -5.18 16.04 40.50
C ALA A 10 -6.09 16.32 39.30
N VAL A 11 -6.23 17.58 38.91
CA VAL A 11 -7.05 17.98 37.74
C VAL A 11 -6.41 17.44 36.46
N LEU A 12 -5.08 17.58 36.27
CA LEU A 12 -4.39 17.06 35.09
C LEU A 12 -4.53 15.54 35.02
N PHE A 13 -4.30 14.83 36.12
CA PHE A 13 -4.45 13.38 36.19
C PHE A 13 -5.87 12.94 35.82
N THR A 14 -6.89 13.61 36.33
CA THR A 14 -8.29 13.28 36.02
C THR A 14 -8.60 13.50 34.55
N ILE A 15 -8.14 14.61 33.96
CA ILE A 15 -8.35 14.89 32.53
C ILE A 15 -7.66 13.85 31.67
N THR A 16 -6.41 13.52 31.96
CA THR A 16 -5.67 12.52 31.19
C THR A 16 -6.26 11.13 31.34
N LEU A 17 -6.72 10.75 32.53
CA LEU A 17 -7.38 9.46 32.78
C LEU A 17 -8.67 9.35 31.96
N VAL A 18 -9.52 10.34 31.98
CA VAL A 18 -10.81 10.37 31.24
C VAL A 18 -10.52 10.34 29.72
N ALA A 19 -9.58 11.16 29.25
CA ALA A 19 -9.20 11.20 27.84
C ALA A 19 -8.63 9.85 27.37
N SER A 20 -7.72 9.25 28.14
CA SER A 20 -7.13 7.95 27.83
C SER A 20 -8.16 6.84 27.82
N ALA A 21 -9.08 6.83 28.79
CA ALA A 21 -10.18 5.87 28.83
C ALA A 21 -11.10 6.00 27.59
N GLY A 22 -11.43 7.25 27.20
CA GLY A 22 -12.22 7.51 26.00
C GLY A 22 -11.55 7.02 24.72
N VAL A 23 -10.28 7.33 24.52
CA VAL A 23 -9.50 6.87 23.38
C VAL A 23 -9.39 5.33 23.36
N GLY A 24 -9.09 4.72 24.51
CA GLY A 24 -9.01 3.26 24.64
C GLY A 24 -10.34 2.57 24.31
N TYR A 25 -11.46 3.12 24.78
CA TYR A 25 -12.79 2.61 24.47
C TYR A 25 -13.10 2.69 22.96
N VAL A 26 -12.87 3.85 22.33
CA VAL A 26 -13.05 4.02 20.88
C VAL A 26 -12.19 3.04 20.11
N ASN A 27 -10.91 2.92 20.47
CA ASN A 27 -10.00 1.95 19.82
C ASN A 27 -10.54 0.52 19.95
N MET A 28 -11.02 0.12 21.11
CA MET A 28 -11.54 -1.24 21.35
C MET A 28 -12.72 -1.58 20.42
N ILE A 29 -13.63 -0.64 20.19
CA ILE A 29 -14.82 -0.87 19.34
C ILE A 29 -14.53 -0.71 17.83
N THR A 30 -13.43 -0.04 17.45
CA THR A 30 -13.11 0.25 16.05
C THR A 30 -12.08 -0.71 15.44
N VAL A 31 -11.25 -1.38 16.24
CA VAL A 31 -10.21 -2.31 15.74
C VAL A 31 -10.81 -3.43 14.88
N GLY A 32 -11.91 -4.05 15.32
CA GLY A 32 -12.58 -5.13 14.57
C GLY A 32 -13.10 -4.66 13.20
N PRO A 33 -14.02 -3.68 13.17
CA PRO A 33 -14.53 -3.13 11.92
C PRO A 33 -13.44 -2.62 10.94
N ILE A 34 -12.37 -2.00 11.46
CA ILE A 34 -11.25 -1.55 10.64
C ILE A 34 -10.51 -2.73 10.01
N ALA A 35 -10.26 -3.80 10.78
CA ALA A 35 -9.60 -5.00 10.26
C ALA A 35 -10.45 -5.68 9.15
N GLU A 36 -11.75 -5.80 9.36
CA GLU A 36 -12.69 -6.33 8.36
C GLU A 36 -12.73 -5.46 7.10
N ALA A 37 -12.79 -4.14 7.24
CA ALA A 37 -12.78 -3.22 6.11
C ALA A 37 -11.47 -3.31 5.31
N LYS A 38 -10.33 -3.43 5.98
CA LYS A 38 -9.02 -3.63 5.32
C LYS A 38 -8.96 -4.95 4.57
N ALA A 39 -9.43 -6.05 5.17
CA ALA A 39 -9.49 -7.35 4.52
C ALA A 39 -10.39 -7.32 3.28
N ALA A 40 -11.57 -6.69 3.38
CA ALA A 40 -12.49 -6.53 2.26
C ALA A 40 -11.88 -5.67 1.13
N ALA A 41 -11.16 -4.58 1.48
CA ALA A 41 -10.46 -3.74 0.52
C ALA A 41 -9.37 -4.52 -0.22
N THR A 42 -8.55 -5.32 0.49
CA THR A 42 -7.55 -6.19 -0.12
C THR A 42 -8.20 -7.20 -1.08
N GLN A 43 -9.28 -7.88 -0.67
CA GLN A 43 -10.00 -8.83 -1.53
C GLN A 43 -10.57 -8.16 -2.80
N SER A 44 -11.11 -6.95 -2.66
CA SER A 44 -11.59 -6.16 -3.81
C SER A 44 -10.43 -5.77 -4.74
N ALA A 45 -9.30 -5.35 -4.17
CA ALA A 45 -8.10 -5.01 -4.93
C ALA A 45 -7.53 -6.21 -5.70
N LEU A 46 -7.48 -7.41 -5.08
CA LEU A 46 -7.05 -8.64 -5.76
C LEU A 46 -7.87 -8.91 -7.03
N ARG A 47 -9.20 -8.75 -6.92
CA ARG A 47 -10.09 -8.93 -8.08
C ARG A 47 -9.96 -7.83 -9.13
N ALA A 48 -9.53 -6.63 -8.75
CA ALA A 48 -9.33 -5.51 -9.65
C ALA A 48 -7.99 -5.61 -10.41
N VAL A 49 -6.96 -6.24 -9.82
CA VAL A 49 -5.62 -6.30 -10.42
C VAL A 49 -5.31 -7.63 -11.11
N LEU A 50 -6.15 -8.66 -10.94
CA LEU A 50 -5.95 -9.99 -11.52
C LEU A 50 -7.08 -10.37 -12.48
N PRO A 51 -6.82 -11.25 -13.47
CA PRO A 51 -7.86 -11.96 -14.19
C PRO A 51 -8.74 -12.79 -13.26
N SER A 52 -9.85 -13.34 -13.77
CA SER A 52 -10.71 -14.23 -12.99
C SER A 52 -9.92 -15.43 -12.45
N PHE A 53 -10.06 -15.72 -11.17
CA PHE A 53 -9.41 -16.81 -10.46
C PHE A 53 -10.40 -17.53 -9.52
N ASP A 54 -10.10 -18.80 -9.23
CA ASP A 54 -10.94 -19.63 -8.35
C ASP A 54 -10.43 -19.59 -6.90
N ARG A 55 -9.10 -19.56 -6.72
CA ARG A 55 -8.45 -19.56 -5.41
C ARG A 55 -7.15 -18.74 -5.42
N THR A 56 -6.76 -18.28 -4.24
CA THR A 56 -5.46 -17.64 -3.99
C THR A 56 -4.71 -18.36 -2.89
N GLU A 57 -3.41 -18.52 -3.08
CA GLU A 57 -2.47 -18.96 -2.04
C GLU A 57 -1.63 -17.77 -1.64
N THR A 58 -1.54 -17.47 -0.34
CA THR A 58 -0.82 -16.28 0.16
C THR A 58 0.49 -16.70 0.80
N THR A 59 1.58 -16.09 0.37
CA THR A 59 2.90 -16.21 0.98
C THR A 59 3.33 -14.85 1.51
N GLU A 60 3.68 -14.79 2.79
CA GLU A 60 4.19 -13.58 3.43
C GLU A 60 5.70 -13.53 3.38
N LEU A 61 6.24 -12.39 3.01
CA LEU A 61 7.67 -12.07 2.94
C LEU A 61 7.94 -10.78 3.71
N THR A 62 9.21 -10.56 4.05
CA THR A 62 9.67 -9.27 4.58
C THR A 62 10.77 -8.74 3.68
N LEU A 63 10.55 -7.59 3.07
CA LEU A 63 11.54 -6.90 2.23
C LEU A 63 11.74 -5.48 2.76
N ASP A 64 12.99 -5.10 3.00
CA ASP A 64 13.38 -3.80 3.56
C ASP A 64 12.58 -3.43 4.83
N GLU A 65 12.44 -4.38 5.76
CA GLU A 65 11.69 -4.24 7.02
C GLU A 65 10.18 -3.95 6.83
N LEU A 66 9.64 -4.16 5.65
CA LEU A 66 8.23 -4.05 5.36
C LEU A 66 7.62 -5.42 5.06
N PRO A 67 6.43 -5.72 5.61
CA PRO A 67 5.70 -6.92 5.24
C PRO A 67 5.21 -6.79 3.79
N VAL A 68 5.33 -7.86 3.03
CA VAL A 68 4.85 -8.00 1.66
C VAL A 68 4.10 -9.31 1.57
N ALA A 69 2.87 -9.29 1.08
CA ALA A 69 2.09 -10.49 0.84
C ALA A 69 1.97 -10.76 -0.67
N VAL A 70 2.38 -11.94 -1.07
CA VAL A 70 2.23 -12.40 -2.46
C VAL A 70 1.07 -13.38 -2.54
N HIS A 71 0.06 -13.03 -3.30
CA HIS A 71 -1.12 -13.85 -3.57
C HIS A 71 -0.98 -14.51 -4.95
N THR A 72 -0.70 -15.79 -4.98
CA THR A 72 -0.69 -16.57 -6.22
C THR A 72 -2.12 -16.96 -6.59
N ALA A 73 -2.62 -16.42 -7.69
CA ALA A 73 -3.97 -16.68 -8.18
C ALA A 73 -3.97 -17.88 -9.12
N ARG A 74 -4.93 -18.81 -8.91
CA ARG A 74 -5.08 -20.01 -9.72
C ARG A 74 -6.50 -20.13 -10.27
N SER A 75 -6.58 -20.67 -11.49
CA SER A 75 -7.81 -21.17 -12.09
C SER A 75 -7.61 -22.65 -12.40
N GLY A 76 -8.31 -23.52 -11.63
CA GLY A 76 -7.99 -24.93 -11.58
C GLY A 76 -6.56 -25.17 -11.06
N GLU A 77 -5.71 -25.81 -11.88
CA GLU A 77 -4.29 -26.05 -11.56
C GLU A 77 -3.36 -24.97 -12.12
N ALA A 78 -3.82 -24.17 -13.07
CA ALA A 78 -2.98 -23.15 -13.72
C ALA A 78 -2.86 -21.88 -12.85
N VAL A 79 -1.64 -21.34 -12.78
CA VAL A 79 -1.40 -19.99 -12.23
C VAL A 79 -1.81 -18.97 -13.28
N VAL A 80 -2.76 -18.09 -12.94
CA VAL A 80 -3.28 -17.04 -13.84
C VAL A 80 -2.64 -15.68 -13.59
N GLY A 81 -1.95 -15.52 -12.46
CA GLY A 81 -1.22 -14.30 -12.13
C GLY A 81 -0.85 -14.24 -10.65
N TYR A 82 -0.15 -13.18 -10.31
CA TYR A 82 0.31 -12.89 -8.95
C TYR A 82 -0.15 -11.49 -8.55
N ALA A 83 -0.72 -11.34 -7.37
CA ALA A 83 -0.98 -10.03 -6.80
C ALA A 83 -0.08 -9.82 -5.58
N VAL A 84 0.65 -8.72 -5.57
CA VAL A 84 1.60 -8.40 -4.50
C VAL A 84 1.12 -7.19 -3.73
N GLU A 85 0.74 -7.40 -2.46
CA GLU A 85 0.49 -6.31 -1.51
C GLU A 85 1.82 -5.80 -0.98
N THR A 86 2.09 -4.52 -1.19
CA THR A 86 3.35 -3.87 -0.88
C THR A 86 3.12 -2.47 -0.30
N ALA A 87 4.17 -1.90 0.29
CA ALA A 87 4.14 -0.56 0.83
C ALA A 87 5.44 0.20 0.58
N SER A 88 5.38 1.53 0.64
CA SER A 88 6.55 2.41 0.74
C SER A 88 6.36 3.39 1.90
N LYS A 89 7.43 3.58 2.70
CA LYS A 89 7.47 4.59 3.78
C LYS A 89 7.87 5.98 3.26
N ASN A 90 8.21 6.09 1.97
CA ASN A 90 8.82 7.27 1.35
C ASN A 90 7.80 8.26 0.76
N GLY A 91 6.49 8.11 1.07
CA GLY A 91 5.47 9.07 0.66
C GLY A 91 5.66 10.45 1.31
N PHE A 92 5.08 11.48 0.69
CA PHE A 92 5.17 12.85 1.20
C PHE A 92 4.44 13.02 2.55
N SER A 93 3.26 12.41 2.68
CA SER A 93 2.44 12.50 3.89
C SER A 93 2.37 11.17 4.66
N GLY A 94 3.28 10.25 4.38
CA GLY A 94 3.37 8.97 5.09
C GLY A 94 3.41 7.75 4.20
N MET A 95 2.99 6.62 4.74
CA MET A 95 3.06 5.34 4.04
C MET A 95 2.02 5.26 2.92
N ILE A 96 2.45 4.70 1.80
CA ILE A 96 1.60 4.33 0.67
C ILE A 96 1.54 2.81 0.63
N ARG A 97 0.32 2.25 0.55
CA ARG A 97 0.11 0.80 0.37
C ARG A 97 -0.64 0.56 -0.91
N MET A 98 -0.22 -0.44 -1.67
CA MET A 98 -0.85 -0.81 -2.93
C MET A 98 -0.78 -2.30 -3.21
N VAL A 99 -1.65 -2.78 -4.07
CA VAL A 99 -1.60 -4.12 -4.65
C VAL A 99 -1.21 -3.99 -6.12
N VAL A 100 -0.21 -4.75 -6.53
CA VAL A 100 0.25 -4.82 -7.91
C VAL A 100 -0.07 -6.19 -8.47
N GLY A 101 -0.82 -6.25 -9.56
CA GLY A 101 -1.10 -7.47 -10.31
C GLY A 101 -0.06 -7.71 -11.38
N PHE A 102 0.48 -8.92 -11.41
CA PHE A 102 1.40 -9.41 -12.44
C PHE A 102 0.81 -10.62 -13.16
N ASP A 103 1.06 -10.73 -14.43
CA ASP A 103 0.84 -11.99 -15.16
C ASP A 103 1.94 -13.02 -14.82
N ALA A 104 1.81 -14.23 -15.36
CA ALA A 104 2.79 -15.31 -15.15
C ALA A 104 4.19 -15.00 -15.73
N THR A 105 4.33 -13.97 -16.57
CA THR A 105 5.60 -13.53 -17.17
C THR A 105 6.20 -12.30 -16.47
N GLY A 106 5.56 -11.80 -15.41
CA GLY A 106 6.00 -10.64 -14.64
C GLY A 106 5.64 -9.28 -15.24
N ARG A 107 4.70 -9.24 -16.20
CA ARG A 107 4.17 -7.98 -16.72
C ARG A 107 3.11 -7.45 -15.79
N VAL A 108 3.13 -6.15 -15.55
CA VAL A 108 2.13 -5.48 -14.72
C VAL A 108 0.77 -5.48 -15.44
N LEU A 109 -0.24 -6.05 -14.79
CA LEU A 109 -1.61 -6.08 -15.29
C LEU A 109 -2.40 -4.84 -14.84
N ASN A 110 -2.36 -4.57 -13.54
CA ASN A 110 -3.03 -3.41 -12.94
C ASN A 110 -2.42 -3.10 -11.57
N VAL A 111 -2.70 -1.91 -11.06
CA VAL A 111 -2.32 -1.48 -9.72
C VAL A 111 -3.52 -0.89 -9.01
N ASN A 112 -3.71 -1.25 -7.75
CA ASN A 112 -4.74 -0.67 -6.89
C ASN A 112 -4.08 -0.08 -5.64
N VAL A 113 -4.29 1.21 -5.38
CA VAL A 113 -3.79 1.88 -4.18
C VAL A 113 -4.77 1.65 -3.03
N LEU A 114 -4.31 0.94 -2.00
CA LEU A 114 -5.11 0.59 -0.82
C LEU A 114 -5.17 1.71 0.21
N GLU A 115 -4.03 2.37 0.44
CA GLU A 115 -3.90 3.39 1.48
C GLU A 115 -2.87 4.44 1.07
N GLN A 116 -3.24 5.69 1.19
CA GLN A 116 -2.36 6.84 1.01
C GLN A 116 -2.97 8.06 1.72
N ASN A 117 -2.12 8.94 2.21
CA ASN A 117 -2.49 10.17 2.88
C ASN A 117 -1.88 11.40 2.18
N GLU A 118 -1.62 11.27 0.88
CA GLU A 118 -0.97 12.30 0.07
C GLU A 118 -1.84 13.53 -0.10
N THR A 119 -1.21 14.63 -0.54
CA THR A 119 -1.91 15.90 -0.74
C THR A 119 -3.03 15.77 -1.78
N PRO A 120 -4.28 16.15 -1.44
CA PRO A 120 -5.42 16.14 -2.37
C PRO A 120 -5.13 16.89 -3.67
N GLY A 121 -5.49 16.28 -4.80
CA GLY A 121 -5.29 16.84 -6.14
C GLY A 121 -3.84 16.82 -6.66
N LEU A 122 -2.88 16.34 -5.85
CA LEU A 122 -1.46 16.17 -6.21
C LEU A 122 -1.07 14.69 -6.12
N GLY A 123 -0.54 14.25 -4.98
CA GLY A 123 -0.12 12.87 -4.76
C GLY A 123 -1.27 11.86 -4.76
N THR A 124 -2.47 12.25 -4.33
CA THR A 124 -3.66 11.39 -4.38
C THR A 124 -4.02 10.92 -5.79
N LYS A 125 -3.59 11.64 -6.83
CA LYS A 125 -3.80 11.25 -8.24
C LYS A 125 -3.14 9.92 -8.62
N MET A 126 -2.28 9.36 -7.80
CA MET A 126 -1.74 8.02 -8.02
C MET A 126 -2.83 6.93 -7.98
N ALA A 127 -3.96 7.20 -7.34
CA ALA A 127 -5.10 6.30 -7.27
C ALA A 127 -6.15 6.52 -8.39
N ASP A 128 -5.98 7.56 -9.22
CA ASP A 128 -6.90 7.83 -10.31
C ASP A 128 -6.68 6.83 -11.46
N GLU A 129 -7.75 6.50 -12.17
CA GLU A 129 -7.66 5.68 -13.39
C GLU A 129 -6.83 6.41 -14.46
N GLY A 130 -5.97 5.67 -15.15
CA GLY A 130 -5.14 6.23 -16.23
C GLY A 130 -4.08 7.23 -15.79
N ASN A 131 -3.73 7.23 -14.48
CA ASN A 131 -2.66 8.10 -14.00
C ASN A 131 -1.31 7.76 -14.67
N PRO A 132 -0.42 8.76 -14.87
CA PRO A 132 0.82 8.57 -15.62
C PRO A 132 1.81 7.59 -14.96
N LEU A 133 1.72 7.39 -13.63
CA LEU A 133 2.53 6.39 -12.94
C LEU A 133 2.14 4.98 -13.40
N PHE A 134 0.86 4.62 -13.32
CA PHE A 134 0.37 3.32 -13.77
C PHE A 134 0.59 3.13 -15.27
N ALA A 135 0.26 4.13 -16.09
CA ALA A 135 0.46 4.08 -17.55
C ALA A 135 1.91 3.78 -17.96
N SER A 136 2.89 4.16 -17.13
CA SER A 136 4.29 3.83 -17.38
C SER A 136 4.61 2.34 -17.18
N PHE A 137 3.81 1.61 -16.40
CA PHE A 137 4.02 0.20 -16.06
C PHE A 137 3.09 -0.76 -16.80
N GLU A 138 1.93 -0.29 -17.26
CA GLU A 138 0.89 -1.12 -17.86
C GLU A 138 1.42 -2.01 -18.99
N GLY A 139 1.25 -3.33 -18.86
CA GLY A 139 1.71 -4.34 -19.81
C GLY A 139 3.23 -4.50 -19.91
N ARG A 140 4.02 -3.79 -19.11
CA ARG A 140 5.49 -3.85 -19.12
C ARG A 140 6.02 -4.72 -17.97
N ASN A 141 7.20 -5.28 -18.17
CA ASN A 141 7.91 -5.99 -17.13
C ASN A 141 8.85 -5.03 -16.40
N PRO A 142 8.68 -4.80 -15.09
CA PRO A 142 9.53 -3.89 -14.31
C PRO A 142 11.02 -4.29 -14.32
N GLY A 143 11.34 -5.56 -14.55
CA GLY A 143 12.72 -6.03 -14.68
C GLY A 143 13.45 -5.53 -15.92
N GLU A 144 12.72 -5.05 -16.92
CA GLU A 144 13.24 -4.49 -18.17
C GLU A 144 13.27 -2.94 -18.14
N MET A 145 12.92 -2.35 -16.97
CA MET A 145 12.80 -0.91 -16.82
C MET A 145 13.82 -0.37 -15.82
N LYS A 146 14.21 0.88 -16.02
CA LYS A 146 14.92 1.64 -15.01
C LYS A 146 13.89 2.22 -14.03
N LEU A 147 13.71 1.55 -12.88
CA LEU A 147 12.71 1.86 -11.87
C LEU A 147 13.06 3.15 -11.11
N ALA A 148 12.93 4.26 -11.79
CA ALA A 148 13.03 5.62 -11.25
C ALA A 148 12.12 6.53 -12.07
N VAL A 149 11.75 7.67 -11.51
CA VAL A 149 11.00 8.68 -12.27
C VAL A 149 11.90 9.33 -13.32
N LYS A 150 11.36 9.77 -14.44
CA LYS A 150 12.12 10.41 -15.55
C LYS A 150 12.98 11.56 -15.09
N LYS A 151 12.55 12.33 -14.08
CA LYS A 151 13.33 13.41 -13.48
C LYS A 151 14.65 12.92 -12.86
N ASP A 152 14.71 11.67 -12.41
CA ASP A 152 15.87 11.02 -11.82
C ASP A 152 16.59 10.12 -12.86
N GLY A 153 16.24 10.27 -14.15
CA GLY A 153 16.81 9.51 -15.25
C GLY A 153 16.29 8.09 -15.39
N GLY A 154 15.10 7.79 -14.89
CA GLY A 154 14.38 6.51 -15.06
C GLY A 154 13.35 6.55 -16.18
N ASP A 155 12.49 5.52 -16.21
CA ASP A 155 11.51 5.30 -17.29
C ASP A 155 10.07 5.68 -16.90
N VAL A 156 9.83 6.08 -15.64
CA VAL A 156 8.49 6.30 -15.09
C VAL A 156 8.09 7.76 -15.14
N ASP A 157 6.92 8.06 -15.67
CA ASP A 157 6.33 9.39 -15.64
C ASP A 157 5.89 9.77 -14.23
N ALA A 158 6.22 10.97 -13.79
CA ALA A 158 5.86 11.45 -12.46
C ALA A 158 4.54 12.24 -12.51
N LEU A 159 3.82 12.23 -11.38
CA LEU A 159 2.70 13.15 -11.16
C LEU A 159 3.20 14.59 -11.10
N THR A 160 2.49 15.51 -11.74
CA THR A 160 2.80 16.93 -11.71
C THR A 160 2.75 17.44 -10.26
N ALA A 161 3.81 18.15 -9.86
CA ALA A 161 3.99 18.71 -8.51
C ALA A 161 3.96 17.70 -7.35
N ALA A 162 4.08 16.38 -7.63
CA ALA A 162 4.09 15.33 -6.61
C ALA A 162 5.25 14.32 -6.80
N THR A 163 6.46 14.83 -6.99
CA THR A 163 7.65 13.99 -7.28
C THR A 163 7.99 13.03 -6.14
N ILE A 164 7.80 13.44 -4.87
CA ILE A 164 8.06 12.57 -3.70
C ILE A 164 7.08 11.39 -3.70
N SER A 165 5.79 11.66 -3.86
CA SER A 165 4.75 10.63 -3.96
C SER A 165 5.01 9.67 -5.14
N SER A 166 5.47 10.23 -6.28
CA SER A 166 5.83 9.42 -7.45
C SER A 166 7.02 8.50 -7.19
N ARG A 167 8.05 8.97 -6.49
CA ARG A 167 9.19 8.15 -6.08
C ARG A 167 8.77 7.03 -5.12
N ALA A 168 7.88 7.32 -4.18
CA ALA A 168 7.35 6.34 -3.26
C ALA A 168 6.52 5.25 -3.96
N TYR A 169 5.75 5.62 -4.99
CA TYR A 169 5.03 4.66 -5.84
C TYR A 169 6.01 3.75 -6.57
N VAL A 170 7.08 4.29 -7.17
CA VAL A 170 8.12 3.50 -7.85
C VAL A 170 8.87 2.59 -6.88
N ASP A 171 9.16 3.05 -5.66
CA ASP A 171 9.79 2.25 -4.59
C ASP A 171 8.89 1.06 -4.20
N ALA A 172 7.59 1.29 -4.02
CA ALA A 172 6.63 0.22 -3.76
C ALA A 172 6.53 -0.77 -4.95
N MET A 173 6.54 -0.27 -6.19
CA MET A 173 6.55 -1.13 -7.40
C MET A 173 7.81 -1.99 -7.46
N ALA A 174 8.99 -1.43 -7.18
CA ALA A 174 10.25 -2.16 -7.17
C ALA A 174 10.23 -3.30 -6.12
N ARG A 175 9.68 -3.04 -4.94
CA ARG A 175 9.52 -4.03 -3.87
C ARG A 175 8.50 -5.11 -4.26
N ALA A 176 7.39 -4.73 -4.90
CA ALA A 176 6.41 -5.69 -5.41
C ALA A 176 7.04 -6.64 -6.43
N TYR A 177 7.80 -6.10 -7.37
CA TYR A 177 8.47 -6.91 -8.39
C TYR A 177 9.54 -7.83 -7.80
N ALA A 178 10.31 -7.37 -6.81
CA ALA A 178 11.28 -8.20 -6.09
C ALA A 178 10.60 -9.38 -5.37
N ALA A 179 9.45 -9.14 -4.72
CA ALA A 179 8.67 -10.19 -4.08
C ALA A 179 8.07 -11.18 -5.10
N TYR A 180 7.53 -10.67 -6.20
CA TYR A 180 7.05 -11.49 -7.31
C TYR A 180 8.14 -12.47 -7.78
N LYS A 181 9.35 -11.97 -8.06
CA LYS A 181 10.48 -12.80 -8.52
C LYS A 181 10.83 -13.92 -7.53
N GLN A 182 10.84 -13.63 -6.23
CA GLN A 182 11.15 -14.65 -5.21
C GLN A 182 10.15 -15.82 -5.20
N ILE A 183 8.89 -15.58 -5.57
CA ILE A 183 7.84 -16.61 -5.55
C ILE A 183 7.65 -17.25 -6.92
N ALA A 184 7.80 -16.51 -8.01
CA ALA A 184 7.56 -17.03 -9.36
C ALA A 184 8.75 -17.77 -9.96
N GLU A 185 9.98 -17.42 -9.53
CA GLU A 185 11.24 -17.98 -10.06
C GLU A 185 11.94 -18.92 -9.05
N GLY A 186 11.45 -19.03 -7.78
CA GLY A 186 11.96 -19.90 -6.71
C GLY A 186 11.19 -21.17 -6.63
#